data_a53882b6845829c78e848ffe00f29edd
#
_entry.id   a53882b6845829c78e848ffe00f29edd
#
_cell.length_a   1.000
_cell.length_b   1.000
_cell.length_c   1.000
_cell.angle_alpha   90.00
_cell.angle_beta   90.00
_cell.angle_gamma   90.00
#
_symmetry.space_group_name_H-M   'P 1'
#
loop_
_entity.id
_entity.type
_entity.pdbx_description
1 polymer ?
#
loop_
_entity_poly.entity_id
_entity_poly.type
_entity_poly.pdbx_seq_one_letter_code
_entity_poly.pdbx_strand_id
1 'polypeptide(L)'
;MIYFDHNATTPLDERVLEAMLPYLKSCHGNPSSLHRPGRIARDAVETARAQVAALAGAAPSQVLFTSGGSEANNLAIKGLAWSLKPGRIRIGATEHPSVAEPTRFLARYGWDCRTLAVDAQGLIEDATLDAIAENPPDIVSVMLANNETGVIQDVRRIATLATGTWLHCDAVQAAGKIPLSFAGTGAHLMSLSGHKIGGPKGAGALIADASVPLTPLIHGGEQEKGLRGGTENVAAIVGFGKAAELAATELEERSQRLRRLRNRLEQGIEELPRTTVFARTAERLPNTLQFAVAGYDGETLVMLLDRHGIAVSSGSACASGAREPSPVLLAMGVDPALATGAVRISLGKDNTETEVEQLLAALGRILETGTQC
;
A
#
# COMPACT_ATOMS: atom_id res chain seq x y z
N MET A 1 -9.08 -6.48 22.50
CA MET A 1 -9.39 -5.51 21.40
C MET A 1 -9.27 -6.25 20.10
N ILE A 2 -10.29 -6.23 19.26
CA ILE A 2 -10.27 -6.80 17.93
C ILE A 2 -9.69 -5.75 16.98
N TYR A 3 -8.67 -6.12 16.20
CA TYR A 3 -8.00 -5.19 15.30
C TYR A 3 -8.31 -5.51 13.84
N PHE A 4 -9.03 -4.60 13.18
CA PHE A 4 -9.45 -4.68 11.78
C PHE A 4 -8.95 -3.49 10.94
N ASP A 5 -7.76 -2.96 11.27
CA ASP A 5 -7.14 -1.86 10.53
C ASP A 5 -5.75 -2.23 9.98
N HIS A 6 -5.62 -3.45 9.42
CA HIS A 6 -4.34 -3.97 8.92
C HIS A 6 -3.82 -3.25 7.66
N ASN A 7 -4.67 -2.52 6.93
CA ASN A 7 -4.21 -1.68 5.82
C ASN A 7 -3.53 -0.39 6.30
N ALA A 8 -3.80 0.09 7.52
CA ALA A 8 -3.06 1.20 8.10
C ALA A 8 -1.67 0.76 8.57
N THR A 9 -1.60 -0.30 9.34
CA THR A 9 -0.35 -0.98 9.76
C THR A 9 -0.68 -2.37 10.30
N THR A 10 0.29 -3.26 10.31
CA THR A 10 0.13 -4.59 10.91
C THR A 10 0.90 -4.69 12.24
N PRO A 11 0.48 -5.54 13.18
CA PRO A 11 1.33 -5.96 14.28
C PRO A 11 2.65 -6.54 13.76
N LEU A 12 3.73 -6.33 14.49
CA LEU A 12 5.00 -6.97 14.18
C LEU A 12 4.88 -8.49 14.46
N ASP A 13 5.26 -9.32 13.50
CA ASP A 13 5.30 -10.77 13.70
C ASP A 13 6.42 -11.15 14.66
N GLU A 14 6.14 -12.02 15.63
CA GLU A 14 7.13 -12.44 16.65
C GLU A 14 8.39 -13.04 16.01
N ARG A 15 8.25 -13.82 14.95
CA ARG A 15 9.37 -14.40 14.20
C ARG A 15 10.23 -13.33 13.51
N VAL A 16 9.60 -12.21 13.16
CA VAL A 16 10.31 -11.03 12.63
C VAL A 16 11.06 -10.32 13.75
N LEU A 17 10.43 -10.12 14.91
CA LEU A 17 11.08 -9.55 16.08
C LEU A 17 12.32 -10.37 16.49
N GLU A 18 12.19 -11.69 16.55
CA GLU A 18 13.29 -12.61 16.85
C GLU A 18 14.46 -12.45 15.87
N ALA A 19 14.18 -12.32 14.56
CA ALA A 19 15.20 -12.09 13.54
C ALA A 19 15.90 -10.73 13.70
N MET A 20 15.20 -9.70 14.19
CA MET A 20 15.74 -8.36 14.43
C MET A 20 16.62 -8.27 15.69
N LEU A 21 16.32 -9.05 16.74
CA LEU A 21 16.95 -8.93 18.07
C LEU A 21 18.48 -8.97 18.07
N PRO A 22 19.18 -9.84 17.30
CA PRO A 22 20.65 -9.84 17.25
C PRO A 22 21.22 -8.49 16.80
N TYR A 23 20.58 -7.84 15.82
CA TYR A 23 21.05 -6.56 15.24
C TYR A 23 20.67 -5.35 16.09
N LEU A 24 19.75 -5.50 17.03
CA LEU A 24 19.43 -4.49 18.03
C LEU A 24 20.33 -4.59 19.29
N LYS A 25 20.86 -5.79 19.60
CA LYS A 25 21.58 -6.07 20.85
C LYS A 25 23.10 -6.17 20.71
N SER A 26 23.57 -6.91 19.71
CA SER A 26 24.99 -7.33 19.64
C SER A 26 25.65 -7.14 18.28
N CYS A 27 24.92 -7.22 17.17
CA CYS A 27 25.48 -7.09 15.82
C CYS A 27 25.41 -5.62 15.34
N HIS A 28 26.22 -4.74 15.95
CA HIS A 28 26.20 -3.29 15.74
C HIS A 28 27.15 -2.79 14.63
N GLY A 29 27.66 -3.68 13.78
CA GLY A 29 28.61 -3.33 12.73
C GLY A 29 27.98 -2.42 11.66
N ASN A 30 28.76 -1.44 11.16
CA ASN A 30 28.37 -0.66 9.98
C ASN A 30 28.57 -1.54 8.73
N PRO A 31 27.56 -1.75 7.87
CA PRO A 31 27.70 -2.58 6.65
C PRO A 31 28.80 -2.13 5.69
N SER A 32 29.19 -0.85 5.71
CA SER A 32 30.26 -0.32 4.88
C SER A 32 31.67 -0.65 5.40
N SER A 33 31.80 -1.15 6.66
CA SER A 33 33.09 -1.47 7.27
C SER A 33 33.65 -2.81 6.79
N LEU A 34 34.99 -2.89 6.65
CA LEU A 34 35.70 -4.09 6.18
C LEU A 34 35.93 -5.14 7.27
N HIS A 35 35.84 -4.75 8.54
CA HIS A 35 36.06 -5.68 9.66
C HIS A 35 34.87 -6.66 9.84
N ARG A 36 35.09 -7.73 10.60
CA ARG A 36 34.12 -8.82 10.79
C ARG A 36 32.71 -8.37 11.18
N PRO A 37 32.52 -7.47 12.18
CA PRO A 37 31.16 -6.98 12.49
C PRO A 37 30.48 -6.28 11.32
N GLY A 38 31.23 -5.50 10.51
CA GLY A 38 30.66 -4.86 9.32
C GLY A 38 30.25 -5.86 8.24
N ARG A 39 31.07 -6.90 8.01
CA ARG A 39 30.69 -7.96 7.06
C ARG A 39 29.43 -8.71 7.49
N ILE A 40 29.29 -9.03 8.79
CA ILE A 40 28.07 -9.67 9.34
C ILE A 40 26.82 -8.81 9.06
N ALA A 41 26.94 -7.50 9.28
CA ALA A 41 25.84 -6.58 9.01
C ALA A 41 25.50 -6.49 7.51
N ARG A 42 26.54 -6.44 6.66
CA ARG A 42 26.36 -6.45 5.19
C ARG A 42 25.70 -7.73 4.70
N ASP A 43 26.16 -8.89 5.14
CA ASP A 43 25.60 -10.18 4.76
C ASP A 43 24.12 -10.29 5.16
N ALA A 44 23.75 -9.71 6.30
CA ALA A 44 22.36 -9.64 6.76
C ALA A 44 21.50 -8.74 5.87
N VAL A 45 22.01 -7.58 5.46
CA VAL A 45 21.32 -6.68 4.51
C VAL A 45 21.13 -7.37 3.16
N GLU A 46 22.16 -8.06 2.64
CA GLU A 46 22.04 -8.76 1.35
C GLU A 46 21.10 -9.96 1.42
N THR A 47 21.06 -10.69 2.55
CA THR A 47 20.07 -11.74 2.78
C THR A 47 18.65 -11.17 2.76
N ALA A 48 18.40 -10.08 3.46
CA ALA A 48 17.11 -9.40 3.46
C ALA A 48 16.75 -8.88 2.05
N ARG A 49 17.73 -8.39 1.30
CA ARG A 49 17.55 -7.94 -0.09
C ARG A 49 17.07 -9.08 -0.99
N ALA A 50 17.66 -10.26 -0.86
CA ALA A 50 17.22 -11.44 -1.59
C ALA A 50 15.78 -11.88 -1.22
N GLN A 51 15.42 -11.80 0.07
CA GLN A 51 14.07 -12.14 0.56
C GLN A 51 13.01 -11.16 0.02
N VAL A 52 13.29 -9.87 0.03
CA VAL A 52 12.39 -8.84 -0.54
C VAL A 52 12.26 -8.98 -2.05
N ALA A 53 13.38 -9.26 -2.74
CA ALA A 53 13.36 -9.54 -4.18
C ALA A 53 12.50 -10.75 -4.52
N ALA A 54 12.60 -11.83 -3.76
CA ALA A 54 11.80 -13.04 -3.96
C ALA A 54 10.29 -12.76 -3.79
N LEU A 55 9.89 -11.98 -2.78
CA LEU A 55 8.48 -11.56 -2.60
C LEU A 55 7.97 -10.76 -3.81
N ALA A 56 8.82 -9.88 -4.36
CA ALA A 56 8.45 -9.02 -5.49
C ALA A 56 8.54 -9.72 -6.86
N GLY A 57 9.09 -10.94 -6.96
CA GLY A 57 9.40 -11.56 -8.24
C GLY A 57 10.43 -10.76 -9.03
N ALA A 58 11.47 -10.24 -8.36
CA ALA A 58 12.52 -9.38 -8.89
C ALA A 58 13.92 -9.98 -8.60
N ALA A 59 14.97 -9.41 -9.20
CA ALA A 59 16.34 -9.72 -8.86
C ALA A 59 16.81 -8.92 -7.61
N PRO A 60 17.69 -9.47 -6.74
CA PRO A 60 18.23 -8.71 -5.61
C PRO A 60 18.91 -7.39 -6.02
N SER A 61 19.53 -7.37 -7.19
CA SER A 61 20.16 -6.15 -7.74
C SER A 61 19.16 -5.03 -8.06
N GLN A 62 17.86 -5.30 -8.13
CA GLN A 62 16.81 -4.32 -8.41
C GLN A 62 16.23 -3.70 -7.12
N VAL A 63 16.51 -4.26 -5.95
CA VAL A 63 16.00 -3.76 -4.67
C VAL A 63 16.84 -2.58 -4.17
N LEU A 64 16.18 -1.50 -3.77
CA LEU A 64 16.74 -0.34 -3.09
C LEU A 64 15.99 -0.15 -1.77
N PHE A 65 16.67 -0.27 -0.64
CA PHE A 65 16.02 -0.06 0.66
C PHE A 65 15.75 1.40 0.95
N THR A 66 14.58 1.66 1.53
CA THR A 66 14.10 2.98 1.92
C THR A 66 13.54 2.93 3.35
N SER A 67 13.16 4.08 3.91
CA SER A 67 12.53 4.13 5.23
C SER A 67 11.05 3.70 5.24
N GLY A 68 10.47 3.41 4.09
CA GLY A 68 9.06 2.98 3.95
C GLY A 68 8.51 3.24 2.57
N GLY A 69 7.24 2.89 2.35
CA GLY A 69 6.56 3.08 1.07
C GLY A 69 6.52 4.55 0.62
N SER A 70 6.38 5.49 1.56
CA SER A 70 6.35 6.93 1.22
C SER A 70 7.68 7.42 0.64
N GLU A 71 8.84 7.01 1.19
CA GLU A 71 10.14 7.32 0.61
C GLU A 71 10.31 6.62 -0.74
N ALA A 72 9.89 5.36 -0.86
CA ALA A 72 9.95 4.62 -2.12
C ALA A 72 9.14 5.30 -3.23
N ASN A 73 7.89 5.70 -2.95
CA ASN A 73 7.04 6.42 -3.89
C ASN A 73 7.62 7.78 -4.28
N ASN A 74 8.14 8.54 -3.30
CA ASN A 74 8.80 9.82 -3.60
C ASN A 74 10.05 9.63 -4.47
N LEU A 75 10.87 8.60 -4.18
CA LEU A 75 12.06 8.29 -4.99
C LEU A 75 11.65 7.88 -6.42
N ALA A 76 10.61 7.08 -6.56
CA ALA A 76 10.08 6.69 -7.86
C ALA A 76 9.61 7.93 -8.66
N ILE A 77 8.79 8.79 -8.08
CA ILE A 77 8.18 9.92 -8.80
C ILE A 77 9.18 11.08 -8.98
N LYS A 78 9.77 11.57 -7.88
CA LYS A 78 10.66 12.75 -7.93
C LYS A 78 12.05 12.40 -8.45
N GLY A 79 12.60 11.24 -8.05
CA GLY A 79 13.90 10.80 -8.49
C GLY A 79 13.94 10.58 -10.01
N LEU A 80 12.86 10.01 -10.57
CA LEU A 80 12.73 9.85 -12.01
C LEU A 80 12.51 11.21 -12.70
N ALA A 81 11.57 12.03 -12.21
CA ALA A 81 11.25 13.32 -12.80
C ALA A 81 12.48 14.27 -12.84
N TRP A 82 13.35 14.25 -11.83
CA TRP A 82 14.56 15.07 -11.79
C TRP A 82 15.66 14.61 -12.77
N SER A 83 15.57 13.39 -13.26
CA SER A 83 16.47 12.86 -14.29
C SER A 83 15.97 13.12 -15.72
N LEU A 84 14.78 13.67 -15.87
CA LEU A 84 14.11 13.95 -17.14
C LEU A 84 13.87 15.46 -17.32
N LYS A 85 13.59 15.86 -18.56
CA LYS A 85 13.03 17.20 -18.82
C LYS A 85 11.55 17.21 -18.43
N PRO A 86 11.02 18.34 -17.93
CA PRO A 86 9.60 18.47 -17.67
C PRO A 86 8.73 18.08 -18.87
N GLY A 87 7.78 17.20 -18.63
CA GLY A 87 6.87 16.62 -19.59
C GLY A 87 5.54 16.30 -18.95
N ARG A 88 4.99 15.11 -19.19
CA ARG A 88 3.65 14.72 -18.72
C ARG A 88 3.74 13.59 -17.70
N ILE A 89 3.09 13.82 -16.55
CA ILE A 89 2.89 12.80 -15.51
C ILE A 89 1.40 12.48 -15.42
N ARG A 90 1.07 11.20 -15.41
CA ARG A 90 -0.29 10.70 -15.16
C ARG A 90 -0.26 9.76 -13.97
N ILE A 91 -1.18 9.97 -13.02
CA ILE A 91 -1.31 9.12 -11.82
C ILE A 91 -2.75 8.65 -11.68
N GLY A 92 -2.97 7.48 -11.10
CA GLY A 92 -4.32 7.02 -10.77
C GLY A 92 -5.06 8.06 -9.91
N ALA A 93 -6.37 8.25 -10.13
CA ALA A 93 -7.17 9.17 -9.31
C ALA A 93 -7.32 8.69 -7.86
N THR A 94 -7.04 7.42 -7.61
CA THR A 94 -7.16 6.76 -6.30
C THR A 94 -5.80 6.52 -5.61
N GLU A 95 -4.75 7.19 -6.07
CA GLU A 95 -3.39 7.04 -5.52
C GLU A 95 -3.29 7.49 -4.07
N HIS A 96 -2.34 6.85 -3.37
CA HIS A 96 -1.97 7.27 -2.01
C HIS A 96 -1.34 8.68 -2.01
N PRO A 97 -1.53 9.50 -0.95
CA PRO A 97 -0.92 10.83 -0.85
C PRO A 97 0.59 10.87 -1.12
N SER A 98 1.34 9.80 -0.81
CA SER A 98 2.78 9.71 -1.10
C SER A 98 3.13 9.62 -2.60
N VAL A 99 2.14 9.45 -3.49
CA VAL A 99 2.24 9.59 -4.95
C VAL A 99 1.61 10.90 -5.41
N ALA A 100 0.42 11.22 -4.91
CA ALA A 100 -0.31 12.42 -5.33
C ALA A 100 0.43 13.72 -4.96
N GLU A 101 0.94 13.84 -3.73
CA GLU A 101 1.60 15.06 -3.26
C GLU A 101 2.95 15.33 -3.97
N PRO A 102 3.88 14.36 -4.14
CA PRO A 102 5.08 14.61 -4.94
C PRO A 102 4.76 14.94 -6.40
N THR A 103 3.70 14.37 -6.98
CA THR A 103 3.25 14.73 -8.33
C THR A 103 2.74 16.18 -8.36
N ARG A 104 1.90 16.60 -7.41
CA ARG A 104 1.43 17.98 -7.28
C ARG A 104 2.59 18.97 -7.07
N PHE A 105 3.61 18.56 -6.30
CA PHE A 105 4.83 19.34 -6.12
C PHE A 105 5.55 19.58 -7.45
N LEU A 106 5.67 18.54 -8.30
CA LEU A 106 6.35 18.63 -9.60
C LEU A 106 5.66 19.55 -10.60
N ALA A 107 4.35 19.76 -10.49
CA ALA A 107 3.63 20.74 -11.31
C ALA A 107 4.21 22.16 -11.17
N ARG A 108 4.77 22.51 -10.00
CA ARG A 108 5.44 23.80 -9.77
C ARG A 108 6.78 23.94 -10.53
N TYR A 109 7.28 22.83 -11.07
CA TYR A 109 8.53 22.74 -11.82
C TYR A 109 8.31 22.47 -13.31
N GLY A 110 7.08 22.75 -13.81
CA GLY A 110 6.75 22.70 -15.22
C GLY A 110 6.24 21.36 -15.75
N TRP A 111 5.98 20.38 -14.88
CA TRP A 111 5.36 19.12 -15.28
C TRP A 111 3.86 19.26 -15.48
N ASP A 112 3.31 18.74 -16.61
CA ASP A 112 1.85 18.58 -16.81
C ASP A 112 1.36 17.34 -16.05
N CYS A 113 0.83 17.57 -14.85
CA CYS A 113 0.38 16.53 -13.93
C CYS A 113 -1.15 16.41 -13.98
N ARG A 114 -1.66 15.21 -14.32
CA ARG A 114 -3.12 14.92 -14.33
C ARG A 114 -3.40 13.54 -13.76
N THR A 115 -4.63 13.35 -13.30
CA THR A 115 -5.12 12.05 -12.83
C THR A 115 -5.72 11.24 -13.98
N LEU A 116 -5.63 9.92 -13.87
CA LEU A 116 -6.33 8.93 -14.68
C LEU A 116 -7.66 8.66 -14.01
N ALA A 117 -8.75 8.97 -14.71
CA ALA A 117 -10.10 8.78 -14.21
C ALA A 117 -10.40 7.30 -13.93
N VAL A 118 -11.24 7.06 -12.93
CA VAL A 118 -11.72 5.73 -12.54
C VAL A 118 -13.24 5.66 -12.64
N ASP A 119 -13.77 4.47 -12.87
CA ASP A 119 -15.19 4.19 -12.87
C ASP A 119 -15.77 4.08 -11.44
N ALA A 120 -17.07 3.82 -11.33
CA ALA A 120 -17.75 3.63 -10.05
C ALA A 120 -17.28 2.41 -9.25
N GLN A 121 -16.51 1.50 -9.84
CA GLN A 121 -15.86 0.39 -9.16
C GLN A 121 -14.41 0.71 -8.75
N GLY A 122 -13.88 1.88 -9.12
CA GLY A 122 -12.51 2.30 -8.82
C GLY A 122 -11.47 1.78 -9.80
N LEU A 123 -11.87 1.18 -10.92
CA LEU A 123 -10.98 0.76 -12.00
C LEU A 123 -10.71 1.93 -12.94
N ILE A 124 -9.49 2.02 -13.48
CA ILE A 124 -9.17 3.04 -14.48
C ILE A 124 -10.05 2.82 -15.72
N GLU A 125 -10.72 3.89 -16.16
CA GLU A 125 -11.67 3.86 -17.29
C GLU A 125 -10.99 3.51 -18.60
N ASP A 126 -11.67 2.73 -19.47
CA ASP A 126 -11.18 2.36 -20.80
C ASP A 126 -10.86 3.58 -21.66
N ALA A 127 -11.70 4.61 -21.65
CA ALA A 127 -11.46 5.86 -22.37
C ALA A 127 -10.15 6.56 -21.92
N THR A 128 -9.81 6.45 -20.64
CA THR A 128 -8.55 6.97 -20.08
C THR A 128 -7.35 6.14 -20.58
N LEU A 129 -7.50 4.81 -20.69
CA LEU A 129 -6.48 3.91 -21.22
C LEU A 129 -6.26 4.14 -22.72
N ASP A 130 -7.32 4.35 -23.49
CA ASP A 130 -7.24 4.69 -24.93
C ASP A 130 -6.47 6.00 -25.15
N ALA A 131 -6.75 7.02 -24.32
CA ALA A 131 -6.03 8.30 -24.37
C ALA A 131 -4.52 8.16 -24.04
N ILE A 132 -4.14 7.24 -23.14
CA ILE A 132 -2.73 6.91 -22.87
C ILE A 132 -2.10 6.22 -24.10
N ALA A 133 -2.81 5.29 -24.72
CA ALA A 133 -2.30 4.56 -25.87
C ALA A 133 -2.07 5.50 -27.07
N GLU A 134 -2.99 6.46 -27.32
CA GLU A 134 -2.87 7.44 -28.39
C GLU A 134 -1.77 8.49 -28.13
N ASN A 135 -1.58 8.88 -26.88
CA ASN A 135 -0.64 9.94 -26.51
C ASN A 135 0.09 9.60 -25.18
N PRO A 136 1.06 8.65 -25.22
CA PRO A 136 1.73 8.17 -24.02
C PRO A 136 2.41 9.31 -23.22
N PRO A 137 2.21 9.40 -21.91
CA PRO A 137 2.91 10.36 -21.07
C PRO A 137 4.35 9.91 -20.78
N ASP A 138 5.18 10.78 -20.23
CA ASP A 138 6.56 10.43 -19.87
C ASP A 138 6.61 9.52 -18.64
N ILE A 139 5.73 9.77 -17.68
CA ILE A 139 5.63 9.00 -16.44
C ILE A 139 4.16 8.62 -16.16
N VAL A 140 3.94 7.36 -15.83
CA VAL A 140 2.67 6.86 -15.28
C VAL A 140 2.92 6.28 -13.88
N SER A 141 2.05 6.56 -12.92
CA SER A 141 2.04 5.89 -11.63
C SER A 141 0.66 5.36 -11.31
N VAL A 142 0.56 4.06 -11.05
CA VAL A 142 -0.70 3.40 -10.69
C VAL A 142 -0.46 2.41 -9.56
N MET A 143 -1.24 2.53 -8.48
CA MET A 143 -1.20 1.54 -7.41
C MET A 143 -1.78 0.21 -7.89
N LEU A 144 -1.12 -0.90 -7.51
CA LEU A 144 -1.61 -2.23 -7.85
C LEU A 144 -2.90 -2.56 -7.11
N ALA A 145 -3.03 -2.12 -5.85
CA ALA A 145 -4.24 -2.33 -5.08
C ALA A 145 -4.52 -1.14 -4.16
N ASN A 146 -5.78 -0.71 -4.14
CA ASN A 146 -6.18 0.46 -3.35
C ASN A 146 -6.25 0.13 -1.85
N ASN A 147 -5.77 1.05 -1.02
CA ASN A 147 -5.70 0.88 0.43
C ASN A 147 -7.05 1.03 1.15
N GLU A 148 -8.06 1.63 0.51
CA GLU A 148 -9.40 1.84 1.06
C GLU A 148 -10.38 0.79 0.57
N THR A 149 -10.59 0.70 -0.73
CA THR A 149 -11.56 -0.22 -1.36
C THR A 149 -11.00 -1.63 -1.54
N GLY A 150 -9.68 -1.77 -1.62
CA GLY A 150 -9.02 -3.02 -1.97
C GLY A 150 -8.99 -3.33 -3.47
N VAL A 151 -9.54 -2.48 -4.33
CA VAL A 151 -9.63 -2.70 -5.79
C VAL A 151 -8.25 -2.92 -6.40
N ILE A 152 -8.12 -3.95 -7.22
CA ILE A 152 -6.89 -4.34 -7.90
C ILE A 152 -6.91 -3.80 -9.34
N GLN A 153 -5.86 -3.05 -9.72
CA GLN A 153 -5.70 -2.50 -11.06
C GLN A 153 -4.94 -3.46 -11.99
N ASP A 154 -5.31 -3.49 -13.26
CA ASP A 154 -4.56 -4.20 -14.30
C ASP A 154 -3.36 -3.36 -14.78
N VAL A 155 -2.31 -3.32 -13.94
CA VAL A 155 -1.06 -2.59 -14.25
C VAL A 155 -0.39 -3.14 -15.50
N ARG A 156 -0.52 -4.44 -15.79
CA ARG A 156 0.02 -5.07 -16.98
C ARG A 156 -0.60 -4.51 -18.28
N ARG A 157 -1.92 -4.31 -18.27
CA ARG A 157 -2.62 -3.69 -19.41
C ARG A 157 -2.10 -2.26 -19.65
N ILE A 158 -1.92 -1.50 -18.58
CA ILE A 158 -1.37 -0.14 -18.66
C ILE A 158 0.04 -0.15 -19.25
N ALA A 159 0.92 -1.06 -18.78
CA ALA A 159 2.27 -1.22 -19.31
C ALA A 159 2.27 -1.52 -20.82
N THR A 160 1.32 -2.32 -21.29
CA THR A 160 1.19 -2.68 -22.71
C THR A 160 0.74 -1.50 -23.57
N LEU A 161 -0.15 -0.66 -23.05
CA LEU A 161 -0.70 0.50 -23.77
C LEU A 161 0.24 1.71 -23.74
N ALA A 162 0.91 1.95 -22.61
CA ALA A 162 1.78 3.11 -22.38
C ALA A 162 3.21 2.86 -22.90
N THR A 163 3.37 2.52 -24.17
CA THR A 163 4.68 2.20 -24.77
C THR A 163 5.62 3.43 -24.72
N GLY A 164 6.84 3.24 -24.23
CA GLY A 164 7.84 4.31 -24.11
C GLY A 164 7.65 5.21 -22.89
N THR A 165 6.72 4.86 -22.00
CA THR A 165 6.44 5.55 -20.74
C THR A 165 7.17 4.87 -19.57
N TRP A 166 7.70 5.62 -18.64
CA TRP A 166 8.17 5.09 -17.37
C TRP A 166 6.97 4.78 -16.47
N LEU A 167 6.80 3.52 -16.09
CA LEU A 167 5.69 3.07 -15.27
C LEU A 167 6.15 2.76 -13.84
N HIS A 168 5.56 3.43 -12.86
CA HIS A 168 5.67 3.13 -11.45
C HIS A 168 4.41 2.42 -10.95
N CYS A 169 4.59 1.40 -10.13
CA CYS A 169 3.53 0.63 -9.49
C CYS A 169 3.67 0.71 -7.95
N ASP A 170 2.74 1.37 -7.26
CA ASP A 170 2.66 1.26 -5.81
C ASP A 170 2.03 -0.10 -5.44
N ALA A 171 2.86 -1.06 -5.03
CA ALA A 171 2.44 -2.40 -4.62
C ALA A 171 2.40 -2.58 -3.08
N VAL A 172 2.46 -1.49 -2.32
CA VAL A 172 2.50 -1.51 -0.84
C VAL A 172 1.34 -2.29 -0.24
N GLN A 173 0.13 -2.19 -0.83
CA GLN A 173 -1.03 -2.93 -0.32
C GLN A 173 -1.18 -4.34 -0.92
N ALA A 174 -0.58 -4.60 -2.07
CA ALA A 174 -0.66 -5.90 -2.74
C ALA A 174 0.31 -6.93 -2.16
N ALA A 175 1.50 -6.50 -1.76
CA ALA A 175 2.55 -7.35 -1.22
C ALA A 175 2.04 -8.21 -0.04
N GLY A 176 2.28 -9.52 -0.10
CA GLY A 176 1.87 -10.49 0.92
C GLY A 176 0.36 -10.74 1.05
N LYS A 177 -0.47 -10.21 0.13
CA LYS A 177 -1.92 -10.42 0.09
C LYS A 177 -2.38 -11.10 -1.20
N ILE A 178 -1.72 -10.79 -2.32
CA ILE A 178 -1.91 -11.43 -3.63
C ILE A 178 -0.55 -11.77 -4.23
N PRO A 179 -0.48 -12.70 -5.20
CA PRO A 179 0.75 -12.98 -5.93
C PRO A 179 1.33 -11.72 -6.55
N LEU A 180 2.62 -11.50 -6.38
CA LEU A 180 3.32 -10.33 -6.88
C LEU A 180 4.46 -10.75 -7.83
N SER A 181 4.58 -10.07 -8.95
CA SER A 181 5.66 -10.27 -9.93
C SER A 181 6.01 -8.95 -10.56
N PHE A 182 7.15 -8.38 -10.20
CA PHE A 182 7.64 -7.13 -10.79
C PHE A 182 7.70 -7.22 -12.31
N ALA A 183 8.38 -8.25 -12.84
CA ALA A 183 8.45 -8.49 -14.28
C ALA A 183 7.05 -8.71 -14.91
N GLY A 184 6.14 -9.36 -14.18
CA GLY A 184 4.78 -9.63 -14.62
C GLY A 184 3.92 -8.39 -14.78
N THR A 185 4.14 -7.35 -13.97
CA THR A 185 3.41 -6.06 -14.09
C THR A 185 3.84 -5.24 -15.30
N GLY A 186 5.05 -5.45 -15.82
CA GLY A 186 5.65 -4.59 -16.83
C GLY A 186 6.05 -3.20 -16.31
N ALA A 187 6.00 -2.98 -15.00
CA ALA A 187 6.43 -1.74 -14.40
C ALA A 187 7.97 -1.62 -14.38
N HIS A 188 8.48 -0.40 -14.45
CA HIS A 188 9.89 -0.07 -14.33
C HIS A 188 10.31 0.20 -12.89
N LEU A 189 9.35 0.58 -12.05
CA LEU A 189 9.52 0.90 -10.63
C LEU A 189 8.37 0.29 -9.83
N MET A 190 8.66 -0.30 -8.65
CA MET A 190 7.61 -0.83 -7.77
C MET A 190 7.95 -0.54 -6.31
N SER A 191 7.01 0.04 -5.57
CA SER A 191 7.18 0.39 -4.15
C SER A 191 6.61 -0.66 -3.21
N LEU A 192 7.34 -0.95 -2.11
CA LEU A 192 6.98 -1.89 -1.06
C LEU A 192 7.18 -1.28 0.33
N SER A 193 6.49 -1.82 1.35
CA SER A 193 6.63 -1.38 2.73
C SER A 193 6.51 -2.52 3.73
N GLY A 194 7.48 -2.64 4.64
CA GLY A 194 7.57 -3.76 5.58
C GLY A 194 6.42 -3.84 6.56
N HIS A 195 5.96 -2.70 7.09
CA HIS A 195 4.90 -2.67 8.11
C HIS A 195 3.50 -3.06 7.61
N LYS A 196 3.33 -3.31 6.32
CA LYS A 196 2.07 -3.81 5.73
C LYS A 196 2.00 -5.34 5.67
N ILE A 197 3.12 -6.01 5.96
CA ILE A 197 3.25 -7.48 5.85
C ILE A 197 3.75 -8.14 7.14
N GLY A 198 3.57 -7.50 8.29
CA GLY A 198 4.05 -8.00 9.59
C GLY A 198 5.50 -7.64 9.91
N GLY A 199 6.11 -6.76 9.12
CA GLY A 199 7.45 -6.23 9.33
C GLY A 199 7.48 -4.95 10.19
N PRO A 200 8.69 -4.42 10.49
CA PRO A 200 8.85 -3.20 11.26
C PRO A 200 8.39 -1.96 10.46
N LYS A 201 7.95 -0.93 11.19
CA LYS A 201 7.88 0.44 10.67
C LYS A 201 9.29 0.95 10.41
N GLY A 202 9.45 1.88 9.47
CA GLY A 202 10.76 2.46 9.16
C GLY A 202 11.61 1.63 8.19
N ALA A 203 11.01 0.65 7.48
CA ALA A 203 11.62 -0.09 6.39
C ALA A 203 10.67 -0.24 5.22
N GLY A 204 11.17 0.01 4.02
CA GLY A 204 10.51 -0.20 2.74
C GLY A 204 11.52 -0.46 1.64
N ALA A 205 11.07 -0.62 0.41
CA ALA A 205 11.93 -0.78 -0.74
C ALA A 205 11.32 -0.18 -2.00
N LEU A 206 12.17 0.32 -2.87
CA LEU A 206 11.88 0.54 -4.28
C LEU A 206 12.54 -0.57 -5.09
N ILE A 207 11.76 -1.31 -5.84
CA ILE A 207 12.27 -2.22 -6.86
C ILE A 207 12.41 -1.39 -8.13
N ALA A 208 13.61 -1.36 -8.72
CA ALA A 208 13.90 -0.53 -9.88
C ALA A 208 14.58 -1.34 -10.98
N ASP A 209 14.09 -1.20 -12.21
CA ASP A 209 14.80 -1.69 -13.38
C ASP A 209 16.09 -0.89 -13.58
N ALA A 210 17.16 -1.58 -14.00
CA ALA A 210 18.48 -0.97 -14.15
C ALA A 210 18.53 0.15 -15.22
N SER A 211 17.56 0.19 -16.12
CA SER A 211 17.47 1.22 -17.18
C SER A 211 16.89 2.54 -16.68
N VAL A 212 16.24 2.56 -15.50
CA VAL A 212 15.56 3.75 -14.97
C VAL A 212 16.59 4.77 -14.50
N PRO A 213 16.62 5.99 -15.05
CA PRO A 213 17.49 7.04 -14.57
C PRO A 213 16.91 7.65 -13.29
N LEU A 214 17.48 7.29 -12.12
CA LEU A 214 17.04 7.82 -10.83
C LEU A 214 18.04 8.84 -10.28
N THR A 215 17.54 10.00 -9.89
CA THR A 215 18.29 10.97 -9.06
C THR A 215 17.96 10.70 -7.59
N PRO A 216 18.96 10.57 -6.70
CA PRO A 216 18.71 10.33 -5.28
C PRO A 216 17.96 11.48 -4.62
N LEU A 217 17.06 11.17 -3.69
CA LEU A 217 16.41 12.18 -2.84
C LEU A 217 17.28 12.50 -1.61
N ILE A 218 17.96 11.50 -1.09
CA ILE A 218 18.83 11.61 0.09
C ILE A 218 20.25 11.42 -0.39
N HIS A 219 20.97 12.55 -0.53
CA HIS A 219 22.37 12.55 -0.94
C HIS A 219 23.27 12.15 0.23
N GLY A 220 24.36 11.43 -0.05
CA GLY A 220 25.30 10.98 0.97
C GLY A 220 26.38 10.06 0.40
N GLY A 221 26.69 8.99 1.13
CA GLY A 221 27.65 7.98 0.69
C GLY A 221 27.08 7.03 -0.37
N GLU A 222 27.88 6.03 -0.73
CA GLU A 222 27.59 5.06 -1.80
C GLU A 222 26.56 3.97 -1.41
N GLN A 223 25.89 4.11 -0.24
CA GLN A 223 24.86 3.16 0.18
C GLN A 223 23.76 3.06 -0.88
N GLU A 224 23.13 1.90 -0.96
CA GLU A 224 22.07 1.64 -1.95
C GLU A 224 22.47 2.11 -3.38
N LYS A 225 23.70 1.84 -3.77
CA LYS A 225 24.26 2.20 -5.10
C LYS A 225 24.32 3.72 -5.34
N GLY A 226 24.49 4.53 -4.30
CA GLY A 226 24.46 5.98 -4.37
C GLY A 226 23.05 6.58 -4.55
N LEU A 227 21.99 5.76 -4.58
CA LEU A 227 20.61 6.20 -4.77
C LEU A 227 19.89 6.53 -3.47
N ARG A 228 20.46 6.13 -2.32
CA ARG A 228 19.94 6.47 -1.00
C ARG A 228 21.08 6.51 0.02
N GLY A 229 21.57 7.69 0.31
CA GLY A 229 22.66 7.90 1.28
C GLY A 229 22.24 7.67 2.72
N GLY A 230 23.23 7.42 3.58
CA GLY A 230 23.08 7.19 5.03
C GLY A 230 23.21 5.72 5.42
N THR A 231 23.76 5.49 6.62
CA THR A 231 23.96 4.14 7.17
C THR A 231 22.63 3.38 7.21
N GLU A 232 22.65 2.16 6.73
CA GLU A 232 21.50 1.28 6.63
C GLU A 232 20.96 0.90 8.03
N ASN A 233 19.63 0.93 8.19
CA ASN A 233 18.97 0.43 9.39
C ASN A 233 18.92 -1.10 9.36
N VAL A 234 20.05 -1.74 9.69
CA VAL A 234 20.23 -3.20 9.54
C VAL A 234 19.12 -3.99 10.22
N ALA A 235 18.75 -3.64 11.45
CA ALA A 235 17.70 -4.36 12.18
C ALA A 235 16.35 -4.28 11.48
N ALA A 236 15.95 -3.10 11.00
CA ALA A 236 14.67 -2.93 10.31
C ALA A 236 14.69 -3.59 8.91
N ILE A 237 15.82 -3.55 8.21
CA ILE A 237 16.00 -4.22 6.92
C ILE A 237 15.90 -5.74 7.08
N VAL A 238 16.57 -6.32 8.08
CA VAL A 238 16.47 -7.76 8.40
C VAL A 238 15.01 -8.13 8.75
N GLY A 239 14.35 -7.30 9.56
CA GLY A 239 12.94 -7.50 9.87
C GLY A 239 12.03 -7.46 8.64
N PHE A 240 12.28 -6.53 7.72
CA PHE A 240 11.54 -6.46 6.45
C PHE A 240 11.81 -7.70 5.58
N GLY A 241 13.07 -8.14 5.46
CA GLY A 241 13.42 -9.36 4.74
C GLY A 241 12.70 -10.59 5.30
N LYS A 242 12.72 -10.77 6.63
CA LYS A 242 12.01 -11.88 7.29
C LYS A 242 10.50 -11.81 7.09
N ALA A 243 9.90 -10.61 7.18
CA ALA A 243 8.48 -10.42 6.90
C ALA A 243 8.14 -10.75 5.44
N ALA A 244 9.02 -10.40 4.49
CA ALA A 244 8.86 -10.73 3.08
C ALA A 244 8.91 -12.25 2.82
N GLU A 245 9.85 -12.95 3.45
CA GLU A 245 9.94 -14.42 3.40
C GLU A 245 8.65 -15.07 3.90
N LEU A 246 8.18 -14.68 5.09
CA LEU A 246 6.95 -15.21 5.68
C LEU A 246 5.72 -14.88 4.81
N ALA A 247 5.64 -13.66 4.29
CA ALA A 247 4.55 -13.23 3.43
C ALA A 247 4.49 -14.05 2.12
N ALA A 248 5.64 -14.40 1.55
CA ALA A 248 5.70 -15.23 0.35
C ALA A 248 5.33 -16.69 0.63
N THR A 249 5.86 -17.28 1.71
CA THR A 249 5.63 -18.68 2.04
C THR A 249 4.20 -18.98 2.52
N GLU A 250 3.56 -18.04 3.19
CA GLU A 250 2.21 -18.21 3.75
C GLU A 250 1.10 -17.61 2.84
N LEU A 251 1.44 -17.10 1.65
CA LEU A 251 0.55 -16.30 0.80
C LEU A 251 -0.75 -17.02 0.47
N GLU A 252 -0.67 -18.23 -0.04
CA GLU A 252 -1.83 -18.98 -0.56
C GLU A 252 -2.86 -19.25 0.54
N GLU A 253 -2.42 -19.87 1.64
CA GLU A 253 -3.28 -20.21 2.78
C GLU A 253 -3.88 -18.94 3.41
N ARG A 254 -3.04 -17.92 3.62
CA ARG A 254 -3.45 -16.64 4.19
C ARG A 254 -4.48 -15.93 3.32
N SER A 255 -4.23 -15.84 2.02
CA SER A 255 -5.12 -15.18 1.06
C SER A 255 -6.49 -15.86 0.99
N GLN A 256 -6.51 -17.19 0.89
CA GLN A 256 -7.76 -17.97 0.86
C GLN A 256 -8.57 -17.79 2.14
N ARG A 257 -7.91 -17.86 3.30
CA ARG A 257 -8.57 -17.68 4.61
C ARG A 257 -9.14 -16.27 4.75
N LEU A 258 -8.35 -15.23 4.43
CA LEU A 258 -8.82 -13.85 4.51
C LEU A 258 -9.97 -13.57 3.55
N ARG A 259 -9.95 -14.15 2.36
CA ARG A 259 -11.06 -14.03 1.38
C ARG A 259 -12.35 -14.61 1.95
N ARG A 260 -12.31 -15.77 2.62
CA ARG A 260 -13.50 -16.35 3.27
C ARG A 260 -14.05 -15.43 4.36
N LEU A 261 -13.18 -14.91 5.23
CA LEU A 261 -13.58 -13.99 6.30
C LEU A 261 -14.16 -12.68 5.76
N ARG A 262 -13.52 -12.07 4.75
CA ARG A 262 -14.02 -10.87 4.09
C ARG A 262 -15.39 -11.08 3.45
N ASN A 263 -15.57 -12.20 2.73
CA ASN A 263 -16.84 -12.50 2.09
C ASN A 263 -17.96 -12.72 3.12
N ARG A 264 -17.66 -13.38 4.24
CA ARG A 264 -18.63 -13.53 5.35
C ARG A 264 -19.00 -12.17 5.96
N LEU A 265 -17.98 -11.30 6.14
CA LEU A 265 -18.18 -9.94 6.64
C LEU A 265 -19.04 -9.11 5.67
N GLU A 266 -18.75 -9.15 4.38
CA GLU A 266 -19.48 -8.44 3.33
C GLU A 266 -20.94 -8.85 3.32
N GLN A 267 -21.21 -10.15 3.31
CA GLN A 267 -22.59 -10.67 3.37
C GLN A 267 -23.31 -10.16 4.62
N GLY A 268 -22.71 -10.23 5.79
CA GLY A 268 -23.35 -9.76 7.03
C GLY A 268 -23.59 -8.25 7.05
N ILE A 269 -22.73 -7.44 6.43
CA ILE A 269 -22.95 -6.00 6.30
C ILE A 269 -24.10 -5.70 5.32
N GLU A 270 -24.22 -6.44 4.22
CA GLU A 270 -25.30 -6.27 3.26
C GLU A 270 -26.69 -6.60 3.84
N GLU A 271 -26.75 -7.46 4.86
CA GLU A 271 -28.00 -7.77 5.58
C GLU A 271 -28.42 -6.66 6.56
N LEU A 272 -27.52 -5.72 6.90
CA LEU A 272 -27.81 -4.61 7.79
C LEU A 272 -28.50 -3.45 7.05
N PRO A 273 -29.44 -2.72 7.70
CA PRO A 273 -30.17 -1.64 7.06
C PRO A 273 -29.26 -0.45 6.72
N ARG A 274 -29.57 0.22 5.62
CA ARG A 274 -28.94 1.48 5.18
C ARG A 274 -27.44 1.36 4.88
N THR A 275 -26.89 0.16 4.69
CA THR A 275 -25.50 -0.06 4.33
C THR A 275 -25.30 -0.03 2.81
N THR A 276 -24.14 0.44 2.39
CA THR A 276 -23.69 0.40 1.00
C THR A 276 -22.24 -0.08 0.98
N VAL A 277 -21.97 -1.21 0.32
CA VAL A 277 -20.62 -1.74 0.09
C VAL A 277 -20.07 -1.18 -1.22
N PHE A 278 -18.84 -0.63 -1.18
CA PHE A 278 -18.19 -0.04 -2.35
C PHE A 278 -17.38 -1.08 -3.14
N ALA A 279 -17.21 -0.83 -4.44
CA ALA A 279 -16.40 -1.63 -5.35
C ALA A 279 -16.76 -3.14 -5.35
N ARG A 280 -18.04 -3.45 -5.24
CA ARG A 280 -18.54 -4.81 -5.01
C ARG A 280 -18.23 -5.78 -6.15
N THR A 281 -18.28 -5.30 -7.39
CA THR A 281 -18.11 -6.13 -8.58
C THR A 281 -16.67 -6.16 -9.09
N ALA A 282 -15.80 -5.30 -8.58
CA ALA A 282 -14.38 -5.31 -8.92
C ALA A 282 -13.63 -6.44 -8.21
N GLU A 283 -12.53 -6.88 -8.81
CA GLU A 283 -11.56 -7.72 -8.10
C GLU A 283 -10.90 -6.90 -7.00
N ARG A 284 -10.88 -7.47 -5.77
CA ARG A 284 -10.37 -6.79 -4.57
C ARG A 284 -9.42 -7.66 -3.78
N LEU A 285 -8.55 -7.02 -3.03
CA LEU A 285 -7.71 -7.67 -2.03
C LEU A 285 -8.53 -8.61 -1.13
N PRO A 286 -7.97 -9.76 -0.74
CA PRO A 286 -8.71 -10.77 0.04
C PRO A 286 -9.09 -10.30 1.44
N ASN A 287 -8.50 -9.22 1.93
CA ASN A 287 -8.62 -8.75 3.31
C ASN A 287 -9.36 -7.41 3.47
N THR A 288 -9.77 -6.74 2.40
CA THR A 288 -10.24 -5.35 2.46
C THR A 288 -11.70 -5.24 2.07
N LEU A 289 -12.45 -4.51 2.88
CA LEU A 289 -13.85 -4.12 2.63
C LEU A 289 -14.05 -2.66 3.02
N GLN A 290 -14.71 -1.89 2.18
CA GLN A 290 -15.14 -0.52 2.48
C GLN A 290 -16.65 -0.42 2.29
N PHE A 291 -17.32 0.18 3.26
CA PHE A 291 -18.78 0.39 3.24
C PHE A 291 -19.13 1.72 3.91
N ALA A 292 -20.34 2.18 3.70
CA ALA A 292 -20.91 3.30 4.43
C ALA A 292 -22.30 2.94 4.98
N VAL A 293 -22.74 3.68 5.99
CA VAL A 293 -24.10 3.60 6.53
C VAL A 293 -24.77 4.95 6.34
N ALA A 294 -25.85 4.98 5.57
CA ALA A 294 -26.57 6.23 5.30
C ALA A 294 -27.07 6.87 6.61
N GLY A 295 -26.77 8.15 6.79
CA GLY A 295 -27.10 8.93 7.99
C GLY A 295 -26.11 8.81 9.14
N TYR A 296 -25.01 8.08 8.97
CA TYR A 296 -23.89 8.03 9.91
C TYR A 296 -22.63 8.69 9.32
N ASP A 297 -21.91 9.35 10.16
CA ASP A 297 -20.54 9.80 9.91
C ASP A 297 -19.56 8.67 10.20
N GLY A 298 -18.57 8.46 9.31
CA GLY A 298 -17.62 7.36 9.43
C GLY A 298 -16.76 7.42 10.69
N GLU A 299 -16.34 8.61 11.11
CA GLU A 299 -15.57 8.79 12.35
C GLU A 299 -16.43 8.44 13.58
N THR A 300 -17.71 8.81 13.56
CA THR A 300 -18.66 8.43 14.60
C THR A 300 -18.82 6.92 14.68
N LEU A 301 -18.95 6.22 13.56
CA LEU A 301 -18.98 4.76 13.54
C LEU A 301 -17.70 4.11 14.07
N VAL A 302 -16.55 4.64 13.69
CA VAL A 302 -15.24 4.19 14.22
C VAL A 302 -15.20 4.34 15.74
N MET A 303 -15.60 5.50 16.29
CA MET A 303 -15.63 5.75 17.74
C MET A 303 -16.63 4.84 18.48
N LEU A 304 -17.78 4.55 17.88
CA LEU A 304 -18.77 3.64 18.44
C LEU A 304 -18.25 2.20 18.46
N LEU A 305 -17.63 1.74 17.38
CA LEU A 305 -17.01 0.41 17.31
C LEU A 305 -15.82 0.29 18.28
N ASP A 306 -15.01 1.33 18.43
CA ASP A 306 -13.90 1.35 19.41
C ASP A 306 -14.41 1.17 20.86
N ARG A 307 -15.54 1.78 21.23
CA ARG A 307 -16.20 1.54 22.52
C ARG A 307 -16.64 0.08 22.73
N HIS A 308 -16.85 -0.66 21.66
CA HIS A 308 -17.09 -2.11 21.67
C HIS A 308 -15.79 -2.94 21.60
N GLY A 309 -14.62 -2.29 21.67
CA GLY A 309 -13.32 -2.95 21.61
C GLY A 309 -12.91 -3.40 20.21
N ILE A 310 -13.44 -2.75 19.16
CA ILE A 310 -13.21 -3.09 17.75
C ILE A 310 -12.59 -1.89 17.04
N ALA A 311 -11.33 -2.03 16.60
CA ALA A 311 -10.57 -1.02 15.88
C ALA A 311 -10.76 -1.19 14.37
N VAL A 312 -11.32 -0.17 13.73
CA VAL A 312 -11.50 -0.03 12.27
C VAL A 312 -11.00 1.35 11.82
N SER A 313 -11.06 1.68 10.54
CA SER A 313 -10.65 2.99 10.02
C SER A 313 -11.81 3.71 9.34
N SER A 314 -11.90 5.03 9.48
CA SER A 314 -12.72 5.85 8.58
C SER A 314 -12.08 5.89 7.19
N GLY A 315 -12.88 6.03 6.13
CA GLY A 315 -12.40 6.04 4.74
C GLY A 315 -11.34 7.11 4.47
N SER A 316 -11.36 8.23 5.18
CA SER A 316 -10.35 9.28 5.15
C SER A 316 -9.37 9.12 6.32
N ALA A 317 -8.55 8.08 6.32
CA ALA A 317 -7.51 7.93 7.33
C ALA A 317 -6.47 9.05 7.17
N CYS A 318 -6.44 9.96 8.15
CA CYS A 318 -5.40 10.92 8.43
C CYS A 318 -5.29 12.15 7.51
N ALA A 319 -5.88 13.23 7.95
CA ALA A 319 -5.12 14.45 8.15
C ALA A 319 -6.02 15.49 8.82
N SER A 320 -5.60 16.05 9.92
CA SER A 320 -6.03 17.38 10.37
C SER A 320 -7.42 17.56 11.01
N GLY A 321 -8.15 16.54 11.47
CA GLY A 321 -9.40 16.78 12.22
C GLY A 321 -10.55 17.43 11.42
N ALA A 322 -10.44 17.48 10.10
CA ALA A 322 -11.52 17.89 9.22
C ALA A 322 -12.28 16.65 8.73
N ARG A 323 -13.61 16.72 8.83
CA ARG A 323 -14.55 15.69 8.30
C ARG A 323 -14.58 15.76 6.77
N GLU A 324 -13.49 15.36 6.13
CA GLU A 324 -13.42 15.35 4.67
C GLU A 324 -13.86 13.98 4.11
N PRO A 325 -14.66 13.95 3.04
CA PRO A 325 -15.02 12.71 2.37
C PRO A 325 -13.78 12.05 1.77
N SER A 326 -13.78 10.72 1.68
CA SER A 326 -12.70 9.96 1.04
C SER A 326 -12.45 10.45 -0.39
N PRO A 327 -11.23 10.90 -0.73
CA PRO A 327 -10.90 11.30 -2.09
C PRO A 327 -10.98 10.14 -3.07
N VAL A 328 -10.78 8.91 -2.63
CA VAL A 328 -10.93 7.69 -3.43
C VAL A 328 -12.40 7.51 -3.82
N LEU A 329 -13.32 7.60 -2.87
CA LEU A 329 -14.76 7.46 -3.15
C LEU A 329 -15.29 8.63 -3.98
N LEU A 330 -14.80 9.86 -3.77
CA LEU A 330 -15.14 10.99 -4.63
C LEU A 330 -14.67 10.77 -6.07
N ALA A 331 -13.45 10.24 -6.27
CA ALA A 331 -12.95 9.90 -7.60
C ALA A 331 -13.80 8.83 -8.30
N MET A 332 -14.43 7.93 -7.53
CA MET A 332 -15.37 6.90 -8.00
C MET A 332 -16.78 7.46 -8.26
N GLY A 333 -17.01 8.76 -8.06
CA GLY A 333 -18.33 9.39 -8.26
C GLY A 333 -19.34 9.14 -7.14
N VAL A 334 -18.89 8.68 -5.97
CA VAL A 334 -19.76 8.48 -4.79
C VAL A 334 -20.20 9.83 -4.25
N ASP A 335 -21.48 9.94 -3.87
CA ASP A 335 -22.02 11.15 -3.23
C ASP A 335 -21.19 11.54 -2.00
N PRO A 336 -20.81 12.83 -1.85
CA PRO A 336 -19.95 13.28 -0.76
C PRO A 336 -20.48 12.96 0.64
N ALA A 337 -21.81 13.01 0.86
CA ALA A 337 -22.40 12.68 2.16
C ALA A 337 -22.25 11.20 2.48
N LEU A 338 -22.38 10.32 1.47
CA LEU A 338 -22.16 8.90 1.63
C LEU A 338 -20.67 8.59 1.80
N ALA A 339 -19.78 9.27 1.05
CA ALA A 339 -18.33 9.12 1.15
C ALA A 339 -17.77 9.52 2.53
N THR A 340 -18.36 10.54 3.18
CA THR A 340 -18.03 10.95 4.56
C THR A 340 -18.40 9.87 5.58
N GLY A 341 -19.45 9.08 5.31
CA GLY A 341 -19.90 7.97 6.16
C GLY A 341 -19.09 6.67 6.00
N ALA A 342 -18.05 6.67 5.18
CA ALA A 342 -17.31 5.46 4.85
C ALA A 342 -16.47 4.93 6.01
N VAL A 343 -16.52 3.61 6.19
CA VAL A 343 -15.68 2.83 7.11
C VAL A 343 -14.95 1.75 6.33
N ARG A 344 -13.65 1.61 6.59
CA ARG A 344 -12.84 0.54 6.05
C ARG A 344 -12.57 -0.51 7.12
N ILE A 345 -12.76 -1.76 6.76
CA ILE A 345 -12.36 -2.93 7.52
C ILE A 345 -11.24 -3.63 6.75
N SER A 346 -10.15 -3.90 7.42
CA SER A 346 -9.04 -4.64 6.82
C SER A 346 -8.52 -5.71 7.77
N LEU A 347 -8.70 -6.95 7.35
CA LEU A 347 -8.39 -8.16 8.11
C LEU A 347 -6.89 -8.46 8.08
N GLY A 348 -6.39 -9.10 9.14
CA GLY A 348 -5.03 -9.62 9.26
C GLY A 348 -4.97 -11.14 9.42
N LYS A 349 -3.75 -11.67 9.42
CA LYS A 349 -3.50 -13.11 9.46
C LYS A 349 -4.10 -13.83 10.69
N ASP A 350 -4.29 -13.11 11.79
CA ASP A 350 -4.74 -13.70 13.07
C ASP A 350 -6.23 -13.50 13.34
N ASN A 351 -6.94 -12.71 12.51
CA ASN A 351 -8.37 -12.51 12.69
C ASN A 351 -9.17 -13.81 12.48
N THR A 352 -10.25 -13.95 13.22
CA THR A 352 -11.09 -15.14 13.29
C THR A 352 -12.52 -14.88 12.82
N GLU A 353 -13.26 -15.94 12.49
CA GLU A 353 -14.68 -15.85 12.16
C GLU A 353 -15.50 -15.32 13.35
N THR A 354 -15.14 -15.73 14.58
CA THR A 354 -15.77 -15.22 15.81
C THR A 354 -15.63 -13.70 15.93
N GLU A 355 -14.49 -13.14 15.59
CA GLU A 355 -14.28 -11.67 15.59
C GLU A 355 -15.11 -10.97 14.52
N VAL A 356 -15.29 -11.57 13.34
CA VAL A 356 -16.18 -11.07 12.29
C VAL A 356 -17.63 -11.03 12.79
N GLU A 357 -18.14 -12.10 13.43
CA GLU A 357 -19.48 -12.13 14.00
C GLU A 357 -19.65 -11.11 15.13
N GLN A 358 -18.63 -10.90 15.95
CA GLN A 358 -18.65 -9.87 17.01
C GLN A 358 -18.77 -8.45 16.43
N LEU A 359 -18.07 -8.16 15.32
CA LEU A 359 -18.19 -6.88 14.62
C LEU A 359 -19.60 -6.71 14.04
N LEU A 360 -20.14 -7.72 13.35
CA LEU A 360 -21.48 -7.67 12.77
C LEU A 360 -22.56 -7.45 13.84
N ALA A 361 -22.45 -8.16 14.97
CA ALA A 361 -23.37 -7.98 16.10
C ALA A 361 -23.23 -6.59 16.76
N ALA A 362 -22.02 -6.04 16.87
CA ALA A 362 -21.81 -4.69 17.40
C ALA A 362 -22.39 -3.63 16.46
N LEU A 363 -22.15 -3.76 15.15
CA LEU A 363 -22.68 -2.85 14.14
C LEU A 363 -24.21 -2.88 14.10
N GLY A 364 -24.82 -4.08 14.16
CA GLY A 364 -26.27 -4.24 14.25
C GLY A 364 -26.88 -3.48 15.44
N ARG A 365 -26.32 -3.66 16.65
CA ARG A 365 -26.75 -2.92 17.86
C ARG A 365 -26.62 -1.40 17.73
N ILE A 366 -25.53 -0.93 17.14
CA ILE A 366 -25.31 0.51 16.90
C ILE A 366 -26.41 1.07 15.98
N LEU A 367 -26.76 0.35 14.93
CA LEU A 367 -27.77 0.78 13.96
C LEU A 367 -29.20 0.74 14.51
N GLU A 368 -29.51 -0.22 15.41
CA GLU A 368 -30.81 -0.30 16.09
C GLU A 368 -30.99 0.86 17.08
N THR A 369 -29.98 1.19 17.87
CA THR A 369 -30.05 2.28 18.86
C THR A 369 -30.04 3.68 18.24
N GLY A 370 -29.36 3.86 17.11
CA GLY A 370 -29.32 5.15 16.38
C GLY A 370 -30.61 5.49 15.61
N THR A 371 -31.60 4.60 15.57
CA THR A 371 -32.93 4.85 14.97
C THR A 371 -33.88 5.56 15.93
N GLN A 372 -33.50 5.79 17.19
CA GLN A 372 -34.34 6.39 18.23
C GLN A 372 -34.03 7.89 18.52
N CYS A 373 -33.21 8.55 17.70
CA CYS A 373 -32.93 9.99 17.84
C CYS A 373 -33.53 10.79 16.69
#